data_980765976db2d13c91d6605716ab3ecb
#
_entry.id   980765976db2d13c91d6605716ab3ecb
#
_cell.length_a   1.000
_cell.length_b   1.000
_cell.length_c   1.000
_cell.angle_alpha   90.00
_cell.angle_beta   90.00
_cell.angle_gamma   90.00
#
_symmetry.space_group_name_H-M   'P 1'
#
loop_
_entity.id
_entity.type
_entity.pdbx_description
1 polymer ?
#
loop_
_entity_poly.entity_id
_entity_poly.type
_entity_poly.pdbx_seq_one_letter_code
_entity_poly.pdbx_strand_id
1 'polypeptide(L)'
;MLEHPTSLVVPTLGPVYAALAPVVEAMLRVVVGLTLVPHGLRIAFGCFAGSGLGVTSLAGLAAELDRGGYRPGRLWAPAIALTELVCGPLLALGLFTRVAAVPIVIFLGISNVERWRVGGFFWNTQGLEYTLMWTIAALYFLVHGGGVYSLDHLLVRCEF
;
A
#
# COMPACT_ATOMS: atom_id res chain seq x y z
N MET A 1 0.19 -17.83 19.53
CA MET A 1 -1.15 -17.30 19.23
C MET A 1 -1.80 -16.98 20.56
N LEU A 2 -1.79 -15.71 20.95
CA LEU A 2 -2.39 -15.26 22.21
C LEU A 2 -3.88 -15.00 21.93
N GLU A 3 -4.67 -16.07 21.94
CA GLU A 3 -6.12 -15.95 22.03
C GLU A 3 -6.47 -15.55 23.46
N HIS A 4 -6.55 -14.26 23.71
CA HIS A 4 -7.36 -13.78 24.82
C HIS A 4 -8.80 -13.77 24.32
N PRO A 5 -9.70 -14.63 24.84
CA PRO A 5 -11.11 -14.57 24.52
C PRO A 5 -11.67 -13.29 25.14
N THR A 6 -11.62 -12.21 24.39
CA THR A 6 -12.33 -10.98 24.76
C THR A 6 -13.81 -11.27 24.59
N SER A 7 -14.54 -11.37 25.70
CA SER A 7 -16.00 -11.49 25.67
C SER A 7 -16.57 -10.23 25.02
N LEU A 8 -17.35 -10.40 23.95
CA LEU A 8 -18.05 -9.29 23.33
C LEU A 8 -19.03 -8.68 24.33
N VAL A 9 -19.09 -7.36 24.41
CA VAL A 9 -20.10 -6.64 25.23
C VAL A 9 -21.52 -7.04 24.79
N VAL A 10 -21.70 -7.32 23.49
CA VAL A 10 -22.96 -7.83 22.93
C VAL A 10 -22.66 -9.15 22.22
N PRO A 11 -22.80 -10.32 22.88
CA PRO A 11 -22.42 -11.63 22.32
C PRO A 11 -23.20 -12.00 21.05
N THR A 12 -24.43 -11.51 20.87
CA THR A 12 -25.27 -11.76 19.70
C THR A 12 -24.71 -11.20 18.40
N LEU A 13 -23.78 -10.24 18.45
CA LEU A 13 -23.09 -9.69 17.28
C LEU A 13 -21.89 -10.53 16.83
N GLY A 14 -21.46 -11.53 17.61
CA GLY A 14 -20.33 -12.38 17.28
C GLY A 14 -20.39 -13.01 15.88
N PRO A 15 -21.49 -13.66 15.48
CA PRO A 15 -21.64 -14.24 14.14
C PRO A 15 -21.55 -13.19 13.02
N VAL A 16 -22.07 -11.98 13.27
CA VAL A 16 -22.01 -10.87 12.29
C VAL A 16 -20.57 -10.44 12.07
N TYR A 17 -19.81 -10.24 13.15
CA TYR A 17 -18.39 -9.87 13.04
C TYR A 17 -17.56 -10.96 12.37
N ALA A 18 -17.80 -12.22 12.72
CA ALA A 18 -17.11 -13.35 12.09
C ALA A 18 -17.39 -13.44 10.58
N ALA A 19 -18.60 -13.15 10.14
CA ALA A 19 -18.97 -13.14 8.73
C ALA A 19 -18.42 -11.92 7.96
N LEU A 20 -18.37 -10.75 8.60
CA LEU A 20 -17.94 -9.51 7.95
C LEU A 20 -16.42 -9.33 7.93
N ALA A 21 -15.70 -9.83 8.94
CA ALA A 21 -14.26 -9.64 9.05
C ALA A 21 -13.49 -10.01 7.76
N PRO A 22 -13.67 -11.20 7.15
CA PRO A 22 -12.94 -11.56 5.93
C PRO A 22 -13.34 -10.71 4.72
N VAL A 23 -14.58 -10.22 4.67
CA VAL A 23 -15.04 -9.33 3.60
C VAL A 23 -14.37 -7.96 3.71
N VAL A 24 -14.36 -7.38 4.91
CA VAL A 24 -13.73 -6.07 5.18
C VAL A 24 -12.22 -6.15 4.94
N GLU A 25 -11.59 -7.24 5.33
CA GLU A 25 -10.16 -7.49 5.06
C GLU A 25 -9.87 -7.52 3.55
N ALA A 26 -10.66 -8.26 2.77
CA ALA A 26 -10.52 -8.31 1.31
C ALA A 26 -10.76 -6.93 0.68
N MET A 27 -11.77 -6.18 1.13
CA MET A 27 -12.02 -4.82 0.66
C MET A 27 -10.84 -3.87 0.95
N LEU A 28 -10.31 -3.92 2.18
CA LEU A 28 -9.14 -3.12 2.56
C LEU A 28 -7.94 -3.44 1.65
N ARG A 29 -7.67 -4.71 1.40
CA ARG A 29 -6.59 -5.17 0.53
C ARG A 29 -6.75 -4.65 -0.90
N VAL A 30 -7.95 -4.79 -1.48
CA VAL A 30 -8.25 -4.30 -2.83
C VAL A 30 -8.05 -2.78 -2.91
N VAL A 31 -8.55 -2.04 -1.93
CA VAL A 31 -8.40 -0.58 -1.91
C VAL A 31 -6.93 -0.18 -1.78
N VAL A 32 -6.18 -0.77 -0.85
CA VAL A 32 -4.74 -0.47 -0.67
C VAL A 32 -3.96 -0.76 -1.94
N GLY A 33 -4.19 -1.91 -2.58
CA GLY A 33 -3.48 -2.27 -3.79
C GLY A 33 -3.85 -1.39 -5.00
N LEU A 34 -5.15 -1.15 -5.23
CA LEU A 34 -5.60 -0.38 -6.38
C LEU A 34 -5.30 1.11 -6.29
N THR A 35 -5.21 1.69 -5.08
CA THR A 35 -4.84 3.11 -4.94
C THR A 35 -3.41 3.42 -5.39
N LEU A 36 -2.52 2.43 -5.43
CA LEU A 36 -1.15 2.60 -5.94
C LEU A 36 -1.12 2.72 -7.47
N VAL A 37 -2.03 2.05 -8.18
CA VAL A 37 -2.02 1.97 -9.64
C VAL A 37 -2.08 3.33 -10.35
N PRO A 38 -2.98 4.28 -9.99
CA PRO A 38 -2.98 5.60 -10.59
C PRO A 38 -1.68 6.37 -10.41
N HIS A 39 -0.98 6.18 -9.28
CA HIS A 39 0.32 6.82 -9.04
C HIS A 39 1.38 6.24 -9.97
N GLY A 40 1.45 4.93 -10.13
CA GLY A 40 2.35 4.28 -11.08
C GLY A 40 2.07 4.66 -12.53
N LEU A 41 0.79 4.69 -12.94
CA LEU A 41 0.38 5.12 -14.28
C LEU A 41 0.79 6.57 -14.57
N ARG A 42 0.64 7.45 -13.58
CA ARG A 42 1.05 8.85 -13.69
C ARG A 42 2.56 8.99 -13.94
N ILE A 43 3.35 8.26 -13.18
CA ILE A 43 4.83 8.34 -13.26
C ILE A 43 5.35 7.65 -14.52
N ALA A 44 4.84 6.44 -14.85
CA ALA A 44 5.34 5.66 -15.98
C ALA A 44 4.87 6.18 -17.34
N PHE A 45 3.62 6.65 -17.43
CA PHE A 45 2.97 6.97 -18.69
C PHE A 45 2.45 8.41 -18.79
N GLY A 46 2.64 9.22 -17.75
CA GLY A 46 2.14 10.60 -17.74
C GLY A 46 0.61 10.73 -17.63
N CYS A 47 -0.09 9.64 -17.28
CA CYS A 47 -1.53 9.69 -17.06
C CYS A 47 -1.88 10.66 -15.92
N PHE A 48 -3.10 11.22 -15.92
CA PHE A 48 -3.58 12.11 -14.85
C PHE A 48 -2.72 13.38 -14.65
N ALA A 49 -2.15 13.96 -15.71
CA ALA A 49 -1.31 15.16 -15.65
C ALA A 49 -2.00 16.35 -14.96
N GLY A 50 -3.34 16.44 -15.01
CA GLY A 50 -4.15 17.47 -14.35
C GLY A 50 -4.46 17.21 -12.87
N SER A 51 -3.88 16.18 -12.23
CA SER A 51 -4.19 15.81 -10.85
C SER A 51 -3.64 16.73 -9.76
N GLY A 52 -2.93 17.81 -10.13
CA GLY A 52 -2.28 18.73 -9.18
C GLY A 52 -0.97 18.21 -8.57
N LEU A 53 -0.54 17.00 -8.92
CA LEU A 53 0.72 16.41 -8.48
C LEU A 53 1.84 16.81 -9.45
N GLY A 54 2.92 17.43 -8.95
CA GLY A 54 3.96 18.05 -9.79
C GLY A 54 4.82 17.09 -10.62
N VAL A 55 4.91 15.81 -10.23
CA VAL A 55 5.75 14.81 -10.93
C VAL A 55 4.87 13.90 -11.78
N THR A 56 5.08 13.91 -13.09
CA THR A 56 4.28 13.15 -14.07
C THR A 56 5.15 12.32 -15.03
N SER A 57 6.40 12.07 -14.68
CA SER A 57 7.32 11.28 -15.50
C SER A 57 8.39 10.61 -14.67
N LEU A 58 8.94 9.51 -15.17
CA LEU A 58 10.09 8.83 -14.56
C LEU A 58 11.31 9.74 -14.41
N ALA A 59 11.58 10.57 -15.43
CA ALA A 59 12.70 11.52 -15.37
C ALA A 59 12.48 12.59 -14.30
N GLY A 60 11.25 13.09 -14.17
CA GLY A 60 10.87 14.03 -13.12
C GLY A 60 11.03 13.44 -11.73
N LEU A 61 10.55 12.20 -11.53
CA LEU A 61 10.71 11.50 -10.27
C LEU A 61 12.18 11.23 -9.94
N ALA A 62 12.99 10.82 -10.93
CA ALA A 62 14.42 10.60 -10.75
C ALA A 62 15.14 11.88 -10.28
N ALA A 63 14.84 13.02 -10.90
CA ALA A 63 15.40 14.30 -10.51
C ALA A 63 14.96 14.73 -9.09
N GLU A 64 13.72 14.43 -8.71
CA GLU A 64 13.20 14.68 -7.35
C GLU A 64 13.93 13.83 -6.30
N LEU A 65 14.09 12.54 -6.57
CA LEU A 65 14.82 11.61 -5.72
C LEU A 65 16.28 12.01 -5.54
N ASP A 66 16.95 12.43 -6.64
CA ASP A 66 18.34 12.91 -6.57
C ASP A 66 18.46 14.18 -5.72
N ARG A 67 17.48 15.09 -5.78
CA ARG A 67 17.41 16.29 -4.92
C ARG A 67 17.17 15.94 -3.45
N GLY A 68 16.33 14.93 -3.19
CA GLY A 68 16.05 14.41 -1.85
C GLY A 68 17.20 13.58 -1.25
N GLY A 69 18.29 13.33 -2.02
CA GLY A 69 19.44 12.56 -1.55
C GLY A 69 19.38 11.06 -1.86
N TYR A 70 18.31 10.58 -2.51
CA TYR A 70 18.14 9.16 -2.91
C TYR A 70 18.82 8.88 -4.26
N ARG A 71 20.14 8.87 -4.27
CA ARG A 71 20.98 8.72 -5.49
C ARG A 71 21.40 7.27 -5.72
N PRO A 72 21.38 6.80 -6.97
CA PRO A 72 20.94 7.49 -8.19
C PRO A 72 19.43 7.38 -8.42
N GLY A 73 18.73 8.52 -8.57
CA GLY A 73 17.27 8.57 -8.73
C GLY A 73 16.76 7.81 -9.95
N ARG A 74 17.59 7.70 -11.00
CA ARG A 74 17.28 6.94 -12.23
C ARG A 74 17.04 5.42 -12.00
N LEU A 75 17.54 4.86 -10.90
CA LEU A 75 17.29 3.46 -10.54
C LEU A 75 16.05 3.35 -9.65
N TRP A 76 15.84 4.29 -8.76
CA TRP A 76 14.73 4.27 -7.82
C TRP A 76 13.41 4.64 -8.46
N ALA A 77 13.39 5.60 -9.41
CA ALA A 77 12.15 6.01 -10.06
C ALA A 77 11.42 4.86 -10.78
N PRO A 78 12.08 4.04 -11.63
CA PRO A 78 11.42 2.87 -12.23
C PRO A 78 11.08 1.78 -11.18
N ALA A 79 11.88 1.61 -10.13
CA ALA A 79 11.57 0.66 -9.07
C ALA A 79 10.28 1.06 -8.32
N ILE A 80 10.08 2.34 -8.04
CA ILE A 80 8.85 2.87 -7.45
C ILE A 80 7.66 2.65 -8.38
N ALA A 81 7.79 3.04 -9.66
CA ALA A 81 6.72 2.82 -10.64
C ALA A 81 6.36 1.34 -10.80
N LEU A 82 7.34 0.43 -10.78
CA LEU A 82 7.13 -1.01 -10.82
C LEU A 82 6.41 -1.51 -9.56
N THR A 83 6.81 -1.03 -8.39
CA THR A 83 6.12 -1.34 -7.13
C THR A 83 4.64 -0.96 -7.20
N GLU A 84 4.32 0.24 -7.68
CA GLU A 84 2.95 0.72 -7.78
C GLU A 84 2.13 -0.04 -8.84
N LEU A 85 2.74 -0.38 -9.99
CA LEU A 85 2.04 -1.01 -11.13
C LEU A 85 1.97 -2.53 -11.06
N VAL A 86 2.88 -3.17 -10.34
CA VAL A 86 2.92 -4.64 -10.24
C VAL A 86 2.53 -5.09 -8.84
N CYS A 87 3.21 -4.58 -7.80
CA CYS A 87 2.92 -5.02 -6.44
C CYS A 87 1.56 -4.52 -5.94
N GLY A 88 1.08 -3.35 -6.40
CA GLY A 88 -0.27 -2.87 -6.13
C GLY A 88 -1.35 -3.85 -6.58
N PRO A 89 -1.45 -4.21 -7.87
CA PRO A 89 -2.39 -5.23 -8.36
C PRO A 89 -2.20 -6.60 -7.71
N LEU A 90 -0.97 -7.05 -7.48
CA LEU A 90 -0.71 -8.33 -6.80
C LEU A 90 -1.29 -8.32 -5.38
N LEU A 91 -1.07 -7.23 -4.64
CA LEU A 91 -1.67 -7.05 -3.32
C LEU A 91 -3.20 -7.02 -3.40
N ALA A 92 -3.78 -6.27 -4.36
CA ALA A 92 -5.23 -6.20 -4.52
C ALA A 92 -5.87 -7.58 -4.80
N LEU A 93 -5.25 -8.38 -5.65
CA LEU A 93 -5.69 -9.75 -5.96
C LEU A 93 -5.41 -10.74 -4.81
N GLY A 94 -4.51 -10.39 -3.89
CA GLY A 94 -4.04 -11.30 -2.86
C GLY A 94 -3.20 -12.44 -3.44
N LEU A 95 -2.35 -12.11 -4.41
CA LEU A 95 -1.42 -13.05 -5.02
C LEU A 95 0.01 -12.68 -4.62
N PHE A 96 0.74 -13.64 -4.03
CA PHE A 96 2.03 -13.39 -3.36
C PHE A 96 1.94 -12.20 -2.39
N THR A 97 0.90 -12.18 -1.59
CA THR A 97 0.49 -11.01 -0.79
C THR A 97 1.62 -10.46 0.05
N ARG A 98 2.31 -11.29 0.82
CA ARG A 98 3.42 -10.86 1.68
C ARG A 98 4.61 -10.36 0.87
N VAL A 99 4.94 -11.05 -0.23
CA VAL A 99 6.03 -10.66 -1.12
C VAL A 99 5.75 -9.30 -1.77
N ALA A 100 4.53 -9.10 -2.26
CA ALA A 100 4.11 -7.82 -2.84
C ALA A 100 4.04 -6.70 -1.80
N ALA A 101 3.68 -7.01 -0.55
CA ALA A 101 3.61 -6.02 0.51
C ALA A 101 4.99 -5.48 0.94
N VAL A 102 6.08 -6.28 0.83
CA VAL A 102 7.44 -5.84 1.21
C VAL A 102 7.85 -4.55 0.51
N PRO A 103 7.94 -4.49 -0.83
CA PRO A 103 8.35 -3.26 -1.51
C PRO A 103 7.37 -2.10 -1.30
N ILE A 104 6.07 -2.38 -1.13
CA ILE A 104 5.06 -1.35 -0.84
C ILE A 104 5.33 -0.73 0.53
N VAL A 105 5.56 -1.52 1.57
CA VAL A 105 5.85 -1.02 2.94
C VAL A 105 7.15 -0.21 2.96
N ILE A 106 8.19 -0.68 2.27
CA ILE A 106 9.46 0.05 2.17
C ILE A 106 9.26 1.40 1.48
N PHE A 107 8.60 1.40 0.32
CA PHE A 107 8.33 2.61 -0.46
C PHE A 107 7.49 3.63 0.33
N LEU A 108 6.37 3.19 0.93
CA LEU A 108 5.51 4.05 1.72
C LEU A 108 6.20 4.53 3.02
N GLY A 109 7.03 3.68 3.63
CA GLY A 109 7.84 4.05 4.80
C GLY A 109 8.82 5.18 4.50
N ILE A 110 9.53 5.11 3.37
CA ILE A 110 10.40 6.19 2.90
C ILE A 110 9.57 7.44 2.58
N SER A 111 8.42 7.27 1.91
CA SER A 111 7.50 8.37 1.61
C SER A 111 7.01 9.09 2.86
N ASN A 112 6.80 8.39 3.98
CA ASN A 112 6.42 9.02 5.27
C ASN A 112 7.51 9.97 5.76
N VAL A 113 8.79 9.60 5.65
CA VAL A 113 9.91 10.46 6.06
C VAL A 113 9.95 11.72 5.19
N GLU A 114 9.78 11.58 3.88
CA GLU A 114 9.78 12.73 2.96
C GLU A 114 8.55 13.63 3.18
N ARG A 115 7.38 13.05 3.37
CA ARG A 115 6.16 13.82 3.65
C ARG A 115 6.26 14.59 4.96
N TRP A 116 6.85 13.99 5.99
CA TRP A 116 7.11 14.69 7.24
C TRP A 116 8.04 15.90 7.07
N ARG A 117 9.08 15.75 6.24
CA ARG A 117 10.04 16.83 5.96
C ARG A 117 9.41 18.00 5.17
N VAL A 118 8.47 17.69 4.26
CA VAL A 118 7.85 18.69 3.37
C VAL A 118 6.67 19.39 4.04
N GLY A 119 5.73 18.63 4.62
CA GLY A 119 4.45 19.15 5.05
C GLY A 119 4.07 18.83 6.51
N GLY A 120 4.95 18.16 7.26
CA GLY A 120 4.67 17.75 8.62
C GLY A 120 3.63 16.64 8.68
N PHE A 121 2.63 16.77 9.56
CA PHE A 121 1.63 15.73 9.77
C PHE A 121 0.46 15.81 8.78
N PHE A 122 -0.18 16.96 8.64
CA PHE A 122 -1.48 17.08 7.99
C PHE A 122 -1.43 16.91 6.46
N TRP A 123 -2.41 16.19 5.90
CA TRP A 123 -2.51 15.88 4.47
C TRP A 123 -2.66 17.12 3.56
N ASN A 124 -3.37 18.15 4.02
CA ASN A 124 -3.60 19.39 3.26
C ASN A 124 -2.32 20.21 3.05
N THR A 125 -1.30 19.99 3.85
CA THR A 125 0.05 20.53 3.70
C THR A 125 1.00 19.56 3.00
N GLN A 126 0.48 18.50 2.39
CA GLN A 126 1.25 17.38 1.82
C GLN A 126 2.01 16.55 2.86
N GLY A 127 1.54 16.53 4.11
CA GLY A 127 2.13 15.79 5.22
C GLY A 127 1.91 14.28 5.14
N LEU A 128 2.44 13.59 6.14
CA LEU A 128 2.53 12.12 6.18
C LEU A 128 1.21 11.40 6.50
N GLU A 129 0.18 12.09 6.97
CA GLU A 129 -1.07 11.50 7.47
C GLU A 129 -1.62 10.40 6.55
N TYR A 130 -1.76 10.71 5.24
CA TYR A 130 -2.25 9.75 4.25
C TYR A 130 -1.29 8.57 4.04
N THR A 131 -0.02 8.86 3.83
CA THR A 131 0.98 7.81 3.56
C THR A 131 1.19 6.90 4.77
N LEU A 132 1.03 7.43 5.98
CA LEU A 132 1.10 6.65 7.21
C LEU A 132 -0.05 5.63 7.30
N MET A 133 -1.29 6.05 7.01
CA MET A 133 -2.44 5.14 6.99
C MET A 133 -2.23 3.99 6.00
N TRP A 134 -1.77 4.29 4.79
CA TRP A 134 -1.49 3.28 3.77
C TRP A 134 -0.33 2.38 4.14
N THR A 135 0.70 2.92 4.81
CA THR A 135 1.83 2.13 5.31
C THR A 135 1.37 1.09 6.35
N ILE A 136 0.55 1.52 7.32
CA ILE A 136 0.00 0.63 8.35
C ILE A 136 -0.90 -0.44 7.72
N ALA A 137 -1.74 -0.07 6.75
CA ALA A 137 -2.59 -1.02 6.05
C ALA A 137 -1.78 -2.04 5.23
N ALA A 138 -0.72 -1.61 4.53
CA ALA A 138 0.17 -2.51 3.82
C ALA A 138 0.96 -3.42 4.77
N LEU A 139 1.41 -2.89 5.91
CA LEU A 139 2.08 -3.66 6.96
C LEU A 139 1.16 -4.73 7.56
N TYR A 140 -0.14 -4.44 7.69
CA TYR A 140 -1.12 -5.44 8.10
C TYR A 140 -1.07 -6.66 7.16
N PHE A 141 -1.12 -6.46 5.84
CA PHE A 141 -1.08 -7.56 4.86
C PHE A 141 0.29 -8.24 4.78
N LEU A 142 1.38 -7.55 5.08
CA LEU A 142 2.70 -8.18 5.21
C LEU A 142 2.72 -9.22 6.35
N VAL A 143 2.05 -8.91 7.46
CA VAL A 143 2.04 -9.78 8.65
C VAL A 143 0.94 -10.84 8.56
N HIS A 144 -0.28 -10.47 8.16
CA HIS A 144 -1.44 -11.37 8.16
C HIS A 144 -1.56 -12.20 6.87
N GLY A 145 -1.00 -11.72 5.74
CA GLY A 145 -1.19 -12.36 4.44
C GLY A 145 -2.46 -11.91 3.73
N GLY A 146 -2.90 -12.69 2.75
CA GLY A 146 -4.01 -12.32 1.86
C GLY A 146 -5.41 -12.59 2.39
N GLY A 147 -5.54 -13.43 3.43
CA GLY A 147 -6.82 -13.86 3.97
C GLY A 147 -7.59 -14.83 3.06
N VAL A 148 -8.77 -15.25 3.49
CA VAL A 148 -9.56 -16.31 2.83
C VAL A 148 -10.07 -15.97 1.43
N TYR A 149 -10.23 -14.68 1.12
CA TYR A 149 -10.64 -14.21 -0.21
C TYR A 149 -9.43 -13.79 -1.09
N SER A 150 -8.27 -14.38 -0.88
CA SER A 150 -7.06 -14.14 -1.68
C SER A 150 -6.84 -15.21 -2.73
N LEU A 151 -6.13 -14.87 -3.81
CA LEU A 151 -5.66 -15.87 -4.77
C LEU A 151 -4.63 -16.82 -4.16
N ASP A 152 -3.85 -16.37 -3.18
CA ASP A 152 -2.93 -17.22 -2.42
C ASP A 152 -3.69 -18.36 -1.75
N HIS A 153 -4.83 -18.06 -1.12
CA HIS A 153 -5.67 -19.07 -0.47
C HIS A 153 -6.36 -20.02 -1.48
N LEU A 154 -6.84 -19.46 -2.60
CA LEU A 154 -7.60 -20.22 -3.59
C LEU A 154 -6.72 -21.12 -4.49
N LEU A 155 -5.56 -20.64 -4.92
CA LEU A 155 -4.74 -21.31 -5.92
C LEU A 155 -3.58 -22.11 -5.32
N VAL A 156 -2.95 -21.56 -4.29
CA VAL A 156 -1.68 -22.11 -3.78
C VAL A 156 -1.90 -22.89 -2.49
N ARG A 157 -3.01 -22.67 -1.78
CA ARG A 157 -3.29 -23.21 -0.46
C ARG A 157 -2.15 -23.03 0.56
N CYS A 158 -1.21 -22.13 0.24
CA CYS A 158 -0.09 -21.74 1.06
C CYS A 158 -0.01 -20.21 1.04
N GLU A 159 0.22 -19.60 2.18
CA GLU A 159 0.55 -18.18 2.28
C GLU A 159 2.07 -18.04 2.20
N PHE A 160 2.56 -17.32 1.20
CA PHE A 160 3.96 -16.94 1.02
C PHE A 160 4.26 -15.64 1.74
#